data_7aa88e6e5a1c10abe31a3e788b9c6230
#
_entry.id   7aa88e6e5a1c10abe31a3e788b9c6230
#
_cell.length_a   1.000
_cell.length_b   1.000
_cell.length_c   1.000
_cell.angle_alpha   90.00
_cell.angle_beta   90.00
_cell.angle_gamma   90.00
#
_symmetry.space_group_name_H-M   'P 1'
#
loop_
_entity.id
_entity.type
_entity.pdbx_description
1 polymer ?
#
loop_
_entity_poly.entity_id
_entity_poly.type
_entity_poly.pdbx_seq_one_letter_code
_entity_poly.pdbx_strand_id
1 'polypeptide(L)'
;IQLIGFMIMGVSFLMLGIFPAIEKQIGLFFAIYGISYLFTEFGPNTTTFVMPSELFPTEYRTTGHGFSAGIGKVGAFLGTLLFPIVIASIGFNRTFIIISVISFAGILTTVLLKEPKGESLENASNVKTTSSVKNET
;
A
#
# COMPACT_ATOMS: atom_id res chain seq x y z
N ILE A 1 -0.05 -9.05 -6.58
CA ILE A 1 -1.27 -8.22 -6.47
C ILE A 1 -0.88 -6.78 -6.14
N GLN A 2 -0.11 -6.53 -5.07
CA GLN A 2 0.29 -5.18 -4.63
C GLN A 2 1.05 -4.39 -5.70
N LEU A 3 2.03 -5.00 -6.38
CA LEU A 3 2.80 -4.35 -7.45
C LEU A 3 1.91 -3.91 -8.61
N ILE A 4 0.98 -4.78 -9.02
CA ILE A 4 0.02 -4.46 -10.09
C ILE A 4 -0.87 -3.30 -9.68
N GLY A 5 -1.35 -3.29 -8.42
CA GLY A 5 -2.15 -2.22 -7.86
C GLY A 5 -1.43 -0.87 -7.91
N PHE A 6 -0.20 -0.80 -7.41
CA PHE A 6 0.61 0.44 -7.48
C PHE A 6 0.93 0.86 -8.91
N MET A 7 1.19 -0.09 -9.82
CA MET A 7 1.48 0.22 -11.22
C MET A 7 0.27 0.86 -11.90
N ILE A 8 -0.91 0.25 -11.80
CA ILE A 8 -2.13 0.77 -12.45
C ILE A 8 -2.53 2.10 -11.81
N MET A 9 -2.45 2.22 -10.48
CA MET A 9 -2.71 3.47 -9.77
C MET A 9 -1.76 4.58 -10.24
N GLY A 10 -0.45 4.29 -10.30
CA GLY A 10 0.56 5.25 -10.74
C GLY A 10 0.34 5.72 -12.17
N VAL A 11 0.07 4.81 -13.10
CA VAL A 11 -0.22 5.13 -14.51
C VAL A 11 -1.51 5.95 -14.63
N SER A 12 -2.57 5.57 -13.93
CA SER A 12 -3.85 6.31 -13.94
C SER A 12 -3.68 7.74 -13.46
N PHE A 13 -2.97 7.95 -12.34
CA PHE A 13 -2.70 9.30 -11.83
C PHE A 13 -1.75 10.09 -12.73
N LEU A 14 -0.79 9.42 -13.37
CA LEU A 14 0.07 10.06 -14.35
C LEU A 14 -0.73 10.57 -15.57
N MET A 15 -1.67 9.78 -16.06
CA MET A 15 -2.57 10.19 -17.15
C MET A 15 -3.40 11.41 -16.76
N LEU A 16 -3.98 11.43 -15.56
CA LEU A 16 -4.74 12.58 -15.05
C LEU A 16 -3.86 13.83 -14.89
N GLY A 17 -2.59 13.64 -14.55
CA GLY A 17 -1.65 14.74 -14.37
C GLY A 17 -1.10 15.33 -15.68
N ILE A 18 -0.84 14.50 -16.70
CA ILE A 18 -0.23 14.93 -17.96
C ILE A 18 -1.26 15.53 -18.94
N PHE A 19 -2.49 15.00 -18.93
CA PHE A 19 -3.53 15.40 -19.90
C PHE A 19 -4.59 16.32 -19.27
N PRO A 20 -4.42 17.66 -19.31
CA PRO A 20 -5.42 18.62 -18.77
C PRO A 20 -6.80 18.51 -19.43
N ALA A 21 -6.85 17.96 -20.64
CA ALA A 21 -8.11 17.74 -21.35
C ALA A 21 -9.04 16.74 -20.65
N ILE A 22 -8.49 15.80 -19.88
CA ILE A 22 -9.26 14.80 -19.14
C ILE A 22 -10.04 15.45 -18.01
N GLU A 23 -9.48 16.47 -17.35
CA GLU A 23 -10.15 17.23 -16.29
C GLU A 23 -11.46 17.86 -16.76
N LYS A 24 -11.53 18.28 -18.03
CA LYS A 24 -12.72 18.88 -18.65
C LYS A 24 -13.78 17.82 -19.06
N GLN A 25 -13.38 16.56 -19.18
CA GLN A 25 -14.27 15.46 -19.57
C GLN A 25 -14.63 14.63 -18.32
N ILE A 26 -15.69 15.05 -17.63
CA ILE A 26 -16.12 14.46 -16.35
C ILE A 26 -16.24 12.92 -16.44
N GLY A 27 -16.82 12.38 -17.50
CA GLY A 27 -16.98 10.93 -17.67
C GLY A 27 -15.65 10.18 -17.76
N LEU A 28 -14.70 10.70 -18.54
CA LEU A 28 -13.38 10.10 -18.71
C LEU A 28 -12.56 10.22 -17.42
N PHE A 29 -12.65 11.35 -16.73
CA PHE A 29 -12.03 11.56 -15.43
C PHE A 29 -12.50 10.50 -14.42
N PHE A 30 -13.81 10.33 -14.26
CA PHE A 30 -14.36 9.34 -13.32
C PHE A 30 -14.03 7.90 -13.72
N ALA A 31 -13.94 7.60 -15.01
CA ALA A 31 -13.54 6.27 -15.45
C ALA A 31 -12.08 5.95 -15.04
N ILE A 32 -11.14 6.84 -15.33
CA ILE A 32 -9.72 6.65 -14.98
C ILE A 32 -9.53 6.66 -13.45
N TYR A 33 -10.18 7.58 -12.76
CA TYR A 33 -10.13 7.67 -11.30
C TYR A 33 -10.76 6.43 -10.65
N GLY A 34 -11.89 5.95 -11.18
CA GLY A 34 -12.55 4.74 -10.70
C GLY A 34 -11.69 3.49 -10.87
N ILE A 35 -10.99 3.37 -11.99
CA ILE A 35 -10.03 2.30 -12.22
C ILE A 35 -8.89 2.38 -11.19
N SER A 36 -8.30 3.56 -10.99
CA SER A 36 -7.24 3.73 -10.00
C SER A 36 -7.70 3.36 -8.59
N TYR A 37 -8.91 3.77 -8.21
CA TYR A 37 -9.51 3.47 -6.92
C TYR A 37 -9.73 1.97 -6.73
N LEU A 38 -10.30 1.29 -7.73
CA LEU A 38 -10.52 -0.15 -7.70
C LEU A 38 -9.21 -0.92 -7.47
N PHE A 39 -8.15 -0.55 -8.18
CA PHE A 39 -6.84 -1.20 -8.02
C PHE A 39 -6.12 -0.79 -6.74
N THR A 40 -6.41 0.37 -6.17
CA THR A 40 -5.94 0.77 -4.84
C THR A 40 -6.55 -0.14 -3.76
N GLU A 41 -7.84 -0.39 -3.83
CA GLU A 41 -8.55 -1.25 -2.87
C GLU A 41 -8.14 -2.72 -3.03
N PHE A 42 -8.09 -3.22 -4.28
CA PHE A 42 -7.73 -4.60 -4.56
C PHE A 42 -6.25 -4.93 -4.31
N GLY A 43 -5.35 -3.99 -4.55
CA GLY A 43 -3.91 -4.17 -4.39
C GLY A 43 -3.39 -3.67 -3.05
N PRO A 44 -2.90 -2.40 -2.97
CA PRO A 44 -2.22 -1.88 -1.78
C PRO A 44 -3.06 -1.92 -0.51
N ASN A 45 -4.35 -1.61 -0.56
CA ASN A 45 -5.19 -1.59 0.63
C ASN A 45 -5.35 -2.99 1.22
N THR A 46 -5.72 -3.98 0.41
CA THR A 46 -5.88 -5.38 0.87
C THR A 46 -4.56 -5.93 1.41
N THR A 47 -3.45 -5.74 0.69
CA THR A 47 -2.16 -6.31 1.09
C THR A 47 -1.58 -5.64 2.33
N THR A 48 -1.87 -4.37 2.59
CA THR A 48 -1.45 -3.67 3.82
C THR A 48 -2.04 -4.31 5.08
N PHE A 49 -3.21 -4.94 4.99
CA PHE A 49 -3.79 -5.68 6.12
C PHE A 49 -3.28 -7.12 6.21
N VAL A 50 -2.99 -7.76 5.09
CA VAL A 50 -2.53 -9.16 5.07
C VAL A 50 -1.06 -9.29 5.45
N MET A 51 -0.18 -8.45 4.90
CA MET A 51 1.27 -8.54 5.12
C MET A 51 1.70 -8.49 6.59
N PRO A 52 1.18 -7.60 7.47
CA PRO A 52 1.56 -7.61 8.87
C PRO A 52 1.15 -8.90 9.58
N SER A 53 0.04 -9.52 9.18
CA SER A 53 -0.39 -10.79 9.77
C SER A 53 0.50 -11.97 9.41
N GLU A 54 1.25 -11.88 8.31
CA GLU A 54 2.19 -12.90 7.85
C GLU A 54 3.62 -12.64 8.33
N LEU A 55 4.01 -11.37 8.48
CA LEU A 55 5.37 -10.97 8.86
C LEU A 55 5.65 -11.08 10.37
N PHE A 56 4.63 -10.83 11.21
CA PHE A 56 4.81 -10.84 12.65
C PHE A 56 4.60 -12.24 13.26
N PRO A 57 5.48 -12.68 14.20
CA PRO A 57 5.26 -13.89 14.99
C PRO A 57 3.91 -13.87 15.70
N THR A 58 3.32 -15.04 15.96
CA THR A 58 1.99 -15.19 16.56
C THR A 58 1.82 -14.41 17.87
N GLU A 59 2.86 -14.33 18.69
CA GLU A 59 2.86 -13.64 19.99
C GLU A 59 2.69 -12.12 19.87
N TYR A 60 3.24 -11.50 18.80
CA TYR A 60 3.24 -10.05 18.59
C TYR A 60 2.37 -9.61 17.41
N ARG A 61 1.67 -10.55 16.77
CA ARG A 61 0.91 -10.31 15.53
C ARG A 61 -0.15 -9.23 15.71
N THR A 62 -0.92 -9.29 16.79
CA THR A 62 -1.99 -8.31 17.07
C THR A 62 -1.42 -6.91 17.29
N THR A 63 -0.34 -6.80 18.06
CA THR A 63 0.32 -5.52 18.35
C THR A 63 0.98 -4.95 17.09
N GLY A 64 1.70 -5.77 16.33
CA GLY A 64 2.34 -5.37 15.07
C GLY A 64 1.34 -4.94 14.01
N HIS A 65 0.23 -5.69 13.88
CA HIS A 65 -0.87 -5.32 12.98
C HIS A 65 -1.53 -4.01 13.39
N GLY A 66 -1.83 -3.84 14.68
CA GLY A 66 -2.43 -2.61 15.20
C GLY A 66 -1.54 -1.39 15.01
N PHE A 67 -0.24 -1.52 15.22
CA PHE A 67 0.74 -0.45 15.01
C PHE A 67 0.85 -0.07 13.53
N SER A 68 0.96 -1.06 12.63
CA SER A 68 1.01 -0.83 11.19
C SER A 68 -0.27 -0.15 10.67
N ALA A 69 -1.44 -0.62 11.11
CA ALA A 69 -2.73 -0.02 10.76
C ALA A 69 -2.87 1.41 11.30
N GLY A 70 -2.35 1.66 12.52
CA GLY A 70 -2.32 2.99 13.13
C GLY A 70 -1.51 3.99 12.30
N ILE A 71 -0.30 3.63 11.90
CA ILE A 71 0.56 4.46 11.02
C ILE A 71 -0.14 4.73 9.68
N GLY A 72 -0.76 3.70 9.09
CA GLY A 72 -1.52 3.84 7.84
C GLY A 72 -2.67 4.84 7.96
N LYS A 73 -3.40 4.83 9.08
CA LYS A 73 -4.49 5.79 9.35
C LYS A 73 -3.98 7.21 9.55
N VAL A 74 -2.84 7.41 10.22
CA VAL A 74 -2.19 8.73 10.34
C VAL A 74 -1.81 9.24 8.96
N GLY A 75 -1.23 8.39 8.11
CA GLY A 75 -0.91 8.74 6.71
C GLY A 75 -2.15 9.13 5.91
N ALA A 76 -3.24 8.36 6.02
CA ALA A 76 -4.51 8.66 5.35
C ALA A 76 -5.11 9.99 5.85
N PHE A 77 -5.08 10.26 7.15
CA PHE A 77 -5.53 11.52 7.74
C PHE A 77 -4.75 12.72 7.18
N LEU A 78 -3.41 12.63 7.21
CA LEU A 78 -2.54 13.68 6.66
C LEU A 78 -2.77 13.86 5.16
N GLY A 79 -2.91 12.77 4.41
CA GLY A 79 -3.22 12.82 2.98
C GLY A 79 -4.52 13.54 2.69
N THR A 80 -5.59 13.21 3.41
CA THR A 80 -6.91 13.86 3.25
C THR A 80 -6.87 15.34 3.62
N LEU A 81 -6.12 15.71 4.66
CA LEU A 81 -5.98 17.10 5.10
C LEU A 81 -5.15 17.93 4.12
N LEU A 82 -4.03 17.37 3.63
CA LEU A 82 -3.09 18.09 2.78
C LEU A 82 -3.54 18.16 1.32
N PHE A 83 -4.32 17.19 0.85
CA PHE A 83 -4.73 17.09 -0.55
C PHE A 83 -5.42 18.37 -1.09
N PRO A 84 -6.45 18.94 -0.41
CA PRO A 84 -7.06 20.18 -0.85
C PRO A 84 -6.10 21.38 -0.86
N ILE A 85 -5.19 21.42 0.13
CA ILE A 85 -4.21 22.51 0.26
C ILE A 85 -3.20 22.44 -0.89
N VAL A 86 -2.73 21.24 -1.22
CA VAL A 86 -1.78 21.00 -2.32
C VAL A 86 -2.43 21.34 -3.66
N ILE A 87 -3.67 20.90 -3.92
CA ILE A 87 -4.40 21.25 -5.15
C ILE A 87 -4.54 22.76 -5.28
N ALA A 88 -4.91 23.44 -4.20
CA ALA A 88 -5.08 24.90 -4.23
C ALA A 88 -3.76 25.65 -4.48
N SER A 89 -2.62 25.09 -4.02
CA SER A 89 -1.30 25.73 -4.11
C SER A 89 -0.61 25.52 -5.44
N ILE A 90 -0.62 24.31 -5.97
CA ILE A 90 0.16 23.93 -7.17
C ILE A 90 -0.70 23.51 -8.36
N GLY A 91 -2.01 23.39 -8.16
CA GLY A 91 -2.99 23.03 -9.18
C GLY A 91 -3.21 21.52 -9.30
N PHE A 92 -4.32 21.18 -9.95
CA PHE A 92 -4.82 19.82 -10.12
C PHE A 92 -3.78 18.88 -10.78
N ASN A 93 -3.33 19.24 -11.97
CA ASN A 93 -2.44 18.40 -12.76
C ASN A 93 -1.12 18.07 -12.06
N ARG A 94 -0.48 19.06 -11.44
CA ARG A 94 0.78 18.88 -10.73
C ARG A 94 0.61 18.00 -9.50
N THR A 95 -0.51 18.11 -8.80
CA THR A 95 -0.84 17.26 -7.65
C THR A 95 -0.93 15.79 -8.07
N PHE A 96 -1.61 15.49 -9.18
CA PHE A 96 -1.72 14.12 -9.67
C PHE A 96 -0.39 13.54 -10.16
N ILE A 97 0.50 14.35 -10.72
CA ILE A 97 1.87 13.92 -11.04
C ILE A 97 2.63 13.54 -9.77
N ILE A 98 2.55 14.33 -8.70
CA ILE A 98 3.21 14.01 -7.43
C ILE A 98 2.69 12.72 -6.85
N ILE A 99 1.37 12.51 -6.85
CA ILE A 99 0.75 11.27 -6.36
C ILE A 99 1.20 10.07 -7.19
N SER A 100 1.33 10.23 -8.52
CA SER A 100 1.87 9.19 -9.40
C SER A 100 3.30 8.81 -9.01
N VAL A 101 4.18 9.80 -8.77
CA VAL A 101 5.56 9.55 -8.32
C VAL A 101 5.58 8.80 -6.99
N ILE A 102 4.73 9.18 -6.04
CA ILE A 102 4.58 8.48 -4.75
C ILE A 102 4.12 7.04 -4.96
N SER A 103 3.20 6.80 -5.90
CA SER A 103 2.73 5.45 -6.24
C SER A 103 3.84 4.58 -6.82
N PHE A 104 4.69 5.13 -7.68
CA PHE A 104 5.87 4.43 -8.19
C PHE A 104 6.92 4.17 -7.10
N ALA A 105 7.10 5.09 -6.15
CA ALA A 105 7.92 4.84 -4.97
C ALA A 105 7.37 3.69 -4.13
N GLY A 106 6.04 3.50 -4.08
CA GLY A 106 5.39 2.34 -3.46
C GLY A 106 5.77 1.00 -4.12
N ILE A 107 6.00 0.98 -5.43
CA ILE A 107 6.52 -0.22 -6.13
C ILE A 107 7.92 -0.54 -5.61
N LEU A 108 8.79 0.46 -5.52
CA LEU A 108 10.16 0.28 -5.06
C LEU A 108 10.21 -0.27 -3.63
N THR A 109 9.42 0.29 -2.72
CA THR A 109 9.32 -0.21 -1.34
C THR A 109 8.76 -1.62 -1.27
N THR A 110 7.78 -1.96 -2.12
CA THR A 110 7.21 -3.31 -2.19
C THR A 110 8.23 -4.34 -2.68
N VAL A 111 9.06 -3.99 -3.66
CA VAL A 111 10.12 -4.88 -4.17
C VAL A 111 11.21 -5.09 -3.12
N LEU A 112 11.50 -4.08 -2.30
CA LEU A 112 12.48 -4.18 -1.21
C LEU A 112 11.98 -5.03 -0.03
N LEU A 113 10.66 -5.15 0.15
CA LEU A 113 10.09 -6.07 1.13
C LEU A 113 10.26 -7.51 0.64
N LYS A 114 11.04 -8.29 1.38
CA LYS A 114 11.19 -9.73 1.14
C LYS A 114 9.84 -10.40 1.34
N GLU A 115 9.24 -10.91 0.25
CA GLU A 115 8.04 -11.72 0.37
C GLU A 115 8.33 -12.93 1.27
N PRO A 116 7.57 -13.15 2.34
CA PRO A 116 7.61 -14.41 3.08
C PRO A 116 6.94 -15.47 2.21
N LYS A 117 7.66 -16.00 1.23
CA LYS A 117 7.16 -17.11 0.40
C LYS A 117 7.04 -18.35 1.29
N GLY A 118 5.82 -18.60 1.77
CA GLY A 118 5.38 -19.97 2.10
C GLY A 118 6.18 -20.72 3.18
N GLU A 119 6.86 -20.04 4.10
CA GLU A 119 7.23 -20.70 5.35
C GLU A 119 5.94 -20.90 6.13
N SER A 120 5.43 -22.14 6.08
CA SER A 120 4.26 -22.50 6.85
C SER A 120 4.49 -22.11 8.31
N LEU A 121 3.51 -21.46 8.93
CA LEU A 121 3.52 -21.08 10.35
C LEU A 121 3.87 -22.28 11.27
N GLU A 122 3.71 -23.47 10.76
CA GLU A 122 4.04 -24.76 11.35
C GLU A 122 5.56 -24.98 11.50
N ASN A 123 6.38 -24.55 10.54
CA ASN A 123 7.84 -24.65 10.63
C ASN A 123 8.42 -23.67 11.67
N ALA A 124 7.85 -22.48 11.82
CA ALA A 124 8.26 -21.53 12.85
C ALA A 124 7.92 -22.01 14.28
N SER A 125 6.82 -22.77 14.46
CA SER A 125 6.45 -23.36 15.75
C SER A 125 7.29 -24.59 16.08
N ASN A 126 7.60 -25.44 15.09
CA ASN A 126 8.38 -26.66 15.29
C ASN A 126 9.85 -26.39 15.65
N VAL A 127 10.45 -25.30 15.14
CA VAL A 127 11.83 -24.92 15.52
C VAL A 127 11.91 -24.54 17.00
N LYS A 128 10.88 -23.89 17.58
CA LYS A 128 10.85 -23.55 19.01
C LYS A 128 10.69 -24.78 19.91
N THR A 129 9.87 -25.74 19.50
CA THR A 129 9.64 -26.96 20.27
C THR A 129 10.91 -27.80 20.34
N THR A 130 11.65 -27.90 19.25
CA THR A 130 12.91 -28.69 19.19
C THR A 130 14.03 -28.02 20.00
N SER A 131 14.09 -26.68 20.06
CA SER A 131 15.08 -25.97 20.86
C SER A 131 14.78 -26.02 22.37
N SER A 132 13.51 -26.05 22.75
CA SER A 132 13.10 -26.18 24.16
C SER A 132 13.44 -27.58 24.74
N VAL A 133 13.18 -28.63 23.97
CA VAL A 133 13.49 -30.01 24.37
C VAL A 133 15.00 -30.26 24.49
N LYS A 134 15.83 -29.55 23.71
CA LYS A 134 17.29 -29.71 23.74
C LYS A 134 17.98 -28.99 24.92
N ASN A 135 17.28 -28.09 25.61
CA ASN A 135 17.79 -27.40 26.79
C ASN A 135 17.38 -28.05 28.11
N GLU A 136 16.54 -29.09 28.09
CA GLU A 136 16.12 -29.87 29.27
C GLU A 136 16.82 -31.21 29.44
N THR A 137 17.74 -31.56 28.53
CA THR A 137 18.63 -32.72 28.60
C THR A 137 20.07 -32.31 28.82
#